data_4517d606c4e2aea867d38f18426b44dc
#
_entry.id   4517d606c4e2aea867d38f18426b44dc
#
_cell.length_a   1.000
_cell.length_b   1.000
_cell.length_c   1.000
_cell.angle_alpha   90.00
_cell.angle_beta   90.00
_cell.angle_gamma   90.00
#
_symmetry.space_group_name_H-M   'P 1'
#
loop_
_entity.id
_entity.type
_entity.pdbx_description
1 polymer ?
#
loop_
_entity_poly.entity_id
_entity_poly.type
_entity_poly.pdbx_seq_one_letter_code
_entity_poly.pdbx_strand_id
1 'polypeptide(L)'
;MDAQRPPARGGSRPSSRPARGESTSSRSPSGRPPSGRPSAARSNSRPQSSSTDRPRSERPATDRPRSERPATDRPRSDNPRGGRPDRAGATRPGISKSASDRNSRPVSPRAPMGRSQDPTRFRPRIFEPLIPDEITGEELEKSARAELLSLSADNAKVVARHLVCVSFFIDSDPERAYQHGMAAAHHAGRLAVARETAGYAAYRAGKYEIALRELRAAHRISGDVSTWPVMADCERGMGRPEKALEMAGSPEVSKLEKAEEIEMRIVAAGARKDLGQLDAAVITLTCRELKTENADWSVRLRYAYSDALYAAGRFGEAKEWFGKCAEIDKEGFTDALARAQTS
;
A
#
# COMPACT_ATOMS: atom_id res chain seq x y z
N MET A 1 54.55 11.02 37.52
CA MET A 1 55.71 11.22 36.66
C MET A 1 55.19 11.22 35.24
N ASP A 2 55.00 12.43 34.84
CA ASP A 2 55.32 13.12 33.58
C ASP A 2 54.53 12.60 32.39
N ALA A 3 53.52 13.27 31.99
CA ALA A 3 53.40 14.56 31.30
C ALA A 3 54.25 14.58 29.99
N GLN A 4 53.56 14.60 28.81
CA GLN A 4 53.87 15.59 27.78
C GLN A 4 52.89 15.50 26.59
N ARG A 5 52.18 16.60 26.42
CA ARG A 5 51.47 17.11 25.23
C ARG A 5 52.35 18.23 24.63
N PRO A 6 52.06 18.82 23.48
CA PRO A 6 52.09 18.54 22.02
C PRO A 6 53.21 19.30 21.30
N PRO A 7 53.19 19.54 19.99
CA PRO A 7 52.62 20.77 19.47
C PRO A 7 51.89 20.68 18.12
N ALA A 8 51.03 21.67 17.94
CA ALA A 8 50.40 22.10 16.68
C ALA A 8 51.35 23.04 15.88
N ARG A 9 51.16 23.12 14.58
CA ARG A 9 51.34 24.20 13.60
C ARG A 9 51.40 23.55 12.23
N GLY A 10 50.83 24.03 11.16
CA GLY A 10 50.27 25.27 10.74
C GLY A 10 50.37 25.30 9.24
N GLY A 11 49.32 25.78 8.58
CA GLY A 11 49.37 26.69 7.48
C GLY A 11 49.69 26.15 6.09
N SER A 12 48.72 26.16 5.16
CA SER A 12 48.77 27.14 4.03
C SER A 12 47.81 26.66 2.92
N ARG A 13 46.85 27.51 2.64
CA ARG A 13 46.20 27.61 1.32
C ARG A 13 47.18 28.20 0.30
N PRO A 14 47.03 27.87 -1.00
CA PRO A 14 46.70 28.94 -1.90
C PRO A 14 45.52 28.67 -2.83
N SER A 15 44.79 29.71 -3.01
CA SER A 15 43.82 30.00 -4.03
C SER A 15 44.48 30.10 -5.40
N SER A 16 43.83 29.59 -6.45
CA SER A 16 43.92 30.21 -7.79
C SER A 16 42.72 29.81 -8.65
N ARG A 17 41.87 30.75 -8.90
CA ARG A 17 41.11 30.96 -10.13
C ARG A 17 41.92 32.00 -10.92
N PRO A 18 41.83 32.20 -12.26
CA PRO A 18 40.73 31.91 -13.18
C PRO A 18 41.20 31.46 -14.58
N ALA A 19 40.31 31.06 -15.48
CA ALA A 19 40.32 31.54 -16.87
C ALA A 19 39.01 31.30 -17.58
N ARG A 20 38.54 32.35 -18.15
CA ARG A 20 37.41 32.56 -19.06
C ARG A 20 37.92 32.29 -20.50
N GLY A 21 37.10 31.69 -21.34
CA GLY A 21 37.31 31.54 -22.79
C GLY A 21 36.12 30.77 -23.34
N GLU A 22 35.22 31.45 -23.84
CA GLU A 22 34.83 31.94 -25.18
C GLU A 22 33.99 30.93 -25.95
N SER A 23 32.82 31.39 -26.23
CA SER A 23 31.72 31.01 -27.12
C SER A 23 32.16 30.50 -28.50
N THR A 24 31.55 29.39 -28.96
CA THR A 24 31.16 29.32 -30.39
C THR A 24 29.79 28.67 -30.50
N SER A 25 28.93 29.41 -31.09
CA SER A 25 27.62 29.14 -31.64
C SER A 25 27.71 28.14 -32.79
N SER A 26 26.88 27.09 -32.81
CA SER A 26 26.43 26.51 -34.06
C SER A 26 25.06 25.83 -33.89
N ARG A 27 24.12 26.47 -34.47
CA ARG A 27 22.85 26.10 -35.12
C ARG A 27 22.42 24.63 -35.07
N SER A 28 21.16 24.52 -34.65
CA SER A 28 20.24 23.42 -34.93
C SER A 28 20.10 23.10 -36.43
N PRO A 29 19.67 21.90 -36.75
CA PRO A 29 18.41 21.83 -37.50
C PRO A 29 17.37 20.89 -36.89
N SER A 30 16.17 21.40 -36.88
CA SER A 30 14.90 20.78 -36.72
C SER A 30 14.69 19.58 -37.67
N GLY A 31 14.34 18.42 -37.12
CA GLY A 31 13.87 17.27 -37.88
C GLY A 31 12.71 16.61 -37.16
N ARG A 32 11.52 16.99 -37.56
CA ARG A 32 10.25 16.39 -37.17
C ARG A 32 10.02 15.16 -38.06
N PRO A 33 9.78 13.95 -37.52
CA PRO A 33 9.26 12.87 -38.35
C PRO A 33 7.72 12.90 -38.40
N PRO A 34 7.12 12.43 -39.50
CA PRO A 34 5.70 12.61 -39.78
C PRO A 34 4.82 11.57 -39.09
N SER A 35 3.67 12.03 -38.67
CA SER A 35 2.51 11.25 -38.28
C SER A 35 1.95 10.45 -39.44
N GLY A 36 2.05 9.14 -39.40
CA GLY A 36 1.38 8.23 -40.31
C GLY A 36 0.43 7.33 -39.54
N ARG A 37 -0.85 7.64 -39.65
CA ARG A 37 -1.97 6.78 -39.24
C ARG A 37 -2.33 5.88 -40.40
N PRO A 38 -2.45 4.57 -40.28
CA PRO A 38 -3.20 3.78 -41.23
C PRO A 38 -4.62 3.50 -40.71
N SER A 39 -5.55 3.83 -41.57
CA SER A 39 -6.98 3.55 -41.45
C SER A 39 -7.27 2.06 -41.47
N ALA A 40 -8.21 1.67 -40.62
CA ALA A 40 -8.81 0.35 -40.60
C ALA A 40 -9.65 0.09 -41.88
N ALA A 41 -9.34 -0.96 -42.61
CA ALA A 41 -10.24 -1.59 -43.56
C ALA A 41 -10.80 -2.87 -42.93
N ARG A 42 -12.12 -2.89 -42.77
CA ARG A 42 -12.92 -4.08 -42.45
C ARG A 42 -12.91 -5.02 -43.67
N SER A 43 -12.58 -6.28 -43.47
CA SER A 43 -13.04 -7.35 -44.32
C SER A 43 -13.59 -8.50 -43.47
N ASN A 44 -14.90 -8.65 -43.53
CA ASN A 44 -15.65 -9.83 -43.18
C ASN A 44 -15.28 -10.98 -44.10
N SER A 45 -14.77 -12.06 -43.58
CA SER A 45 -14.87 -13.35 -44.22
C SER A 45 -14.91 -14.46 -43.17
N ARG A 46 -16.05 -15.05 -43.08
CA ARG A 46 -16.44 -16.23 -42.33
C ARG A 46 -15.94 -17.46 -43.09
N PRO A 47 -15.18 -18.38 -42.54
CA PRO A 47 -15.04 -19.72 -43.10
C PRO A 47 -16.10 -20.66 -42.52
N GLN A 48 -16.69 -21.40 -43.42
CA GLN A 48 -17.66 -22.44 -43.18
C GLN A 48 -17.03 -23.66 -42.50
N SER A 49 -17.83 -24.29 -41.66
CA SER A 49 -17.61 -25.57 -41.00
C SER A 49 -17.40 -26.72 -42.01
N SER A 50 -16.30 -27.43 -41.83
CA SER A 50 -16.20 -28.82 -42.33
C SER A 50 -16.09 -29.75 -41.12
N SER A 51 -17.10 -30.61 -41.04
CA SER A 51 -17.21 -31.75 -40.12
C SER A 51 -16.15 -32.80 -40.45
N THR A 52 -15.33 -33.18 -39.48
CA THR A 52 -14.61 -34.45 -39.51
C THR A 52 -14.87 -35.19 -38.22
N ASP A 53 -15.43 -36.37 -38.40
CA ASP A 53 -15.71 -37.38 -37.41
C ASP A 53 -14.49 -37.69 -36.52
N ARG A 54 -14.71 -37.70 -35.22
CA ARG A 54 -13.81 -38.35 -34.27
C ARG A 54 -14.57 -39.47 -33.57
N PRO A 55 -13.98 -40.67 -33.47
CA PRO A 55 -14.63 -41.77 -32.83
C PRO A 55 -14.68 -41.61 -31.30
N ARG A 56 -15.82 -41.97 -30.77
CA ARG A 56 -16.21 -42.00 -29.38
C ARG A 56 -15.45 -43.11 -28.66
N SER A 57 -14.47 -42.76 -27.80
CA SER A 57 -13.86 -43.68 -26.88
C SER A 57 -14.75 -43.88 -25.66
N GLU A 58 -15.19 -45.13 -25.46
CA GLU A 58 -15.93 -45.58 -24.29
C GLU A 58 -15.05 -45.52 -23.03
N ARG A 59 -15.55 -44.87 -22.00
CA ARG A 59 -14.96 -44.95 -20.65
C ARG A 59 -15.69 -46.05 -19.85
N PRO A 60 -14.98 -46.96 -19.20
CA PRO A 60 -15.62 -47.92 -18.32
C PRO A 60 -16.10 -47.26 -17.04
N ALA A 61 -17.30 -47.61 -16.62
CA ALA A 61 -17.90 -47.23 -15.36
C ALA A 61 -17.14 -47.93 -14.22
N THR A 62 -16.55 -47.15 -13.32
CA THR A 62 -16.04 -47.66 -12.05
C THR A 62 -17.08 -47.37 -10.98
N ASP A 63 -17.70 -48.44 -10.50
CA ASP A 63 -18.54 -48.50 -9.30
C ASP A 63 -17.74 -47.99 -8.10
N ARG A 64 -18.24 -46.93 -7.46
CA ARG A 64 -17.80 -46.52 -6.11
C ARG A 64 -18.89 -46.97 -5.11
N PRO A 65 -18.55 -47.67 -4.07
CA PRO A 65 -19.51 -48.02 -3.03
C PRO A 65 -19.88 -46.77 -2.22
N ARG A 66 -21.17 -46.62 -2.01
CA ARG A 66 -21.84 -45.58 -1.24
C ARG A 66 -21.56 -45.84 0.26
N SER A 67 -20.69 -45.02 0.88
CA SER A 67 -20.48 -45.03 2.31
C SER A 67 -21.69 -44.40 3.02
N GLU A 68 -22.39 -45.21 3.80
CA GLU A 68 -23.45 -44.79 4.69
C GLU A 68 -22.87 -43.91 5.81
N ARG A 69 -23.43 -42.73 5.99
CA ARG A 69 -23.17 -41.89 7.17
C ARG A 69 -24.18 -42.26 8.25
N PRO A 70 -23.75 -42.52 9.48
CA PRO A 70 -24.68 -42.68 10.59
C PRO A 70 -25.31 -41.33 10.95
N ALA A 71 -26.64 -41.35 11.13
CA ALA A 71 -27.43 -40.25 11.64
C ALA A 71 -27.07 -40.01 13.11
N THR A 72 -26.53 -38.83 13.42
CA THR A 72 -26.43 -38.39 14.82
C THR A 72 -27.67 -37.55 15.14
N ASP A 73 -28.50 -38.13 16.03
CA ASP A 73 -29.63 -37.45 16.67
C ASP A 73 -29.14 -36.21 17.42
N ARG A 74 -29.69 -35.07 17.03
CA ARG A 74 -29.66 -33.87 17.86
C ARG A 74 -31.03 -33.69 18.51
N PRO A 75 -31.11 -33.54 19.84
CA PRO A 75 -32.39 -33.28 20.50
C PRO A 75 -32.88 -31.88 20.15
N ARG A 76 -34.12 -31.78 19.70
CA ARG A 76 -34.88 -30.52 19.54
C ARG A 76 -35.13 -29.94 20.92
N SER A 77 -34.65 -28.72 21.15
CA SER A 77 -35.10 -27.90 22.27
C SER A 77 -36.42 -27.23 21.89
N ASP A 78 -37.50 -27.67 22.51
CA ASP A 78 -38.79 -27.00 22.46
C ASP A 78 -38.72 -25.67 23.21
N ASN A 79 -39.03 -24.61 22.53
CA ASN A 79 -39.22 -23.29 23.12
C ASN A 79 -40.72 -22.96 23.09
N PRO A 80 -41.40 -22.92 24.25
CA PRO A 80 -42.84 -22.63 24.27
C PRO A 80 -43.10 -21.16 23.97
N ARG A 81 -43.92 -20.93 22.94
CA ARG A 81 -44.52 -19.60 22.64
C ARG A 81 -45.45 -19.22 23.78
N GLY A 82 -45.06 -18.21 24.56
CA GLY A 82 -45.92 -17.50 25.50
C GLY A 82 -46.94 -16.67 24.76
N GLY A 83 -48.24 -16.96 25.01
CA GLY A 83 -49.38 -16.32 24.46
C GLY A 83 -49.53 -14.87 24.98
N ARG A 84 -49.96 -13.97 24.09
CA ARG A 84 -50.47 -12.67 24.44
C ARG A 84 -51.90 -12.83 25.05
N PRO A 85 -52.21 -12.18 26.16
CA PRO A 85 -53.60 -12.06 26.58
C PRO A 85 -54.32 -10.93 25.83
N ASP A 86 -55.45 -11.24 25.26
CA ASP A 86 -56.46 -10.34 24.78
C ASP A 86 -56.96 -9.43 25.92
N ARG A 87 -56.98 -8.13 25.67
CA ARG A 87 -57.64 -7.19 26.57
C ARG A 87 -58.85 -6.55 25.83
N ALA A 88 -59.99 -7.08 26.19
CA ALA A 88 -61.29 -6.62 25.80
C ALA A 88 -61.58 -5.15 26.21
N GLY A 89 -62.51 -4.57 25.48
CA GLY A 89 -62.92 -3.20 25.44
C GLY A 89 -63.34 -2.57 26.76
N ALA A 90 -63.16 -1.26 26.80
CA ALA A 90 -63.89 -0.39 27.69
C ALA A 90 -64.28 0.88 26.94
N THR A 91 -65.57 1.09 26.91
CA THR A 91 -66.40 2.17 26.41
C THR A 91 -65.94 3.55 26.88
N ARG A 92 -65.94 4.50 25.95
CA ARG A 92 -65.95 5.96 26.23
C ARG A 92 -67.25 6.41 26.76
N PRO A 93 -67.31 7.39 27.70
CA PRO A 93 -68.31 8.37 27.76
C PRO A 93 -67.79 9.73 27.28
N GLY A 94 -68.54 10.36 26.39
CA GLY A 94 -68.29 11.72 25.92
C GLY A 94 -68.64 12.75 26.99
N ILE A 95 -67.83 13.81 27.01
CA ILE A 95 -68.21 15.08 27.67
C ILE A 95 -67.83 16.24 26.79
N SER A 96 -68.79 17.11 26.64
CA SER A 96 -68.99 18.31 25.88
C SER A 96 -67.89 19.38 25.98
N LYS A 97 -67.85 20.15 24.88
CA LYS A 97 -67.24 21.46 24.72
C LYS A 97 -67.60 22.49 25.79
N SER A 98 -66.59 23.17 26.33
CA SER A 98 -66.75 24.56 26.72
C SER A 98 -65.43 25.32 26.35
N ALA A 99 -65.70 26.50 25.76
CA ALA A 99 -64.73 27.46 25.30
C ALA A 99 -64.12 28.29 26.44
N SER A 100 -63.00 28.93 26.09
CA SER A 100 -62.39 30.07 26.79
C SER A 100 -61.58 29.75 28.06
N ASP A 101 -60.24 29.74 27.91
CA ASP A 101 -59.47 30.79 28.59
C ASP A 101 -58.07 30.90 27.98
N ARG A 102 -57.79 32.04 27.42
CA ARG A 102 -56.48 32.49 27.01
C ARG A 102 -55.73 32.83 28.28
N ASN A 103 -54.81 31.96 28.71
CA ASN A 103 -53.86 32.36 29.73
C ASN A 103 -52.45 32.33 29.13
N SER A 104 -51.95 33.52 28.94
CA SER A 104 -50.60 33.84 28.52
C SER A 104 -49.56 33.22 29.46
N ARG A 105 -48.83 32.22 28.97
CA ARG A 105 -47.62 31.78 29.62
C ARG A 105 -46.53 32.84 29.44
N PRO A 106 -45.83 33.27 30.51
CA PRO A 106 -44.70 34.18 30.38
C PRO A 106 -43.61 33.49 29.56
N VAL A 107 -43.21 34.14 28.48
CA VAL A 107 -42.01 33.77 27.69
C VAL A 107 -40.81 34.06 28.58
N SER A 108 -40.22 33.03 29.17
CA SER A 108 -38.94 33.13 29.82
C SER A 108 -37.89 33.53 28.77
N PRO A 109 -37.04 34.52 29.03
CA PRO A 109 -35.99 34.88 28.09
C PRO A 109 -35.06 33.67 27.91
N ARG A 110 -34.99 33.18 26.69
CA ARG A 110 -34.01 32.15 26.30
C ARG A 110 -32.61 32.71 26.58
N ALA A 111 -31.97 32.20 27.62
CA ALA A 111 -30.55 32.45 27.85
C ALA A 111 -29.78 32.13 26.56
N PRO A 112 -28.80 32.94 26.16
CA PRO A 112 -27.96 32.64 25.02
C PRO A 112 -27.35 31.26 25.30
N MET A 113 -27.60 30.29 24.41
CA MET A 113 -26.89 28.99 24.43
C MET A 113 -25.41 29.32 24.37
N GLY A 114 -24.77 29.29 25.51
CA GLY A 114 -23.32 29.29 25.58
C GLY A 114 -22.85 28.17 24.67
N ARG A 115 -21.95 28.48 23.72
CA ARG A 115 -21.27 27.50 22.92
C ARG A 115 -20.73 26.48 23.93
N SER A 116 -21.31 25.30 23.96
CA SER A 116 -20.81 24.16 24.68
C SER A 116 -19.34 24.00 24.24
N GLN A 117 -18.43 24.35 25.15
CA GLN A 117 -17.02 24.00 25.01
C GLN A 117 -16.94 22.51 25.31
N ASP A 118 -17.34 21.71 24.34
CA ASP A 118 -17.17 20.26 24.37
C ASP A 118 -15.66 19.97 24.32
N PRO A 119 -15.04 19.48 25.42
CA PRO A 119 -13.61 19.21 25.47
C PRO A 119 -13.18 18.12 24.46
N THR A 120 -14.15 17.37 23.89
CA THR A 120 -13.88 16.39 22.83
C THR A 120 -13.64 17.04 21.46
N ARG A 121 -13.84 18.34 21.30
CA ARG A 121 -13.55 19.08 20.07
C ARG A 121 -12.09 19.51 19.89
N PHE A 122 -11.26 19.39 20.92
CA PHE A 122 -9.81 19.55 20.75
C PHE A 122 -9.24 18.36 20.00
N ARG A 123 -9.31 18.38 18.67
CA ARG A 123 -8.40 17.54 17.89
C ARG A 123 -7.00 17.98 18.26
N PRO A 124 -6.13 17.05 18.70
CA PRO A 124 -4.75 17.42 19.00
C PRO A 124 -4.17 18.12 17.77
N ARG A 125 -3.54 19.28 17.98
CA ARG A 125 -2.82 19.96 16.90
C ARG A 125 -1.75 18.99 16.41
N ILE A 126 -1.87 18.57 15.16
CA ILE A 126 -0.82 17.78 14.52
C ILE A 126 0.35 18.72 14.30
N PHE A 127 1.54 18.26 14.61
CA PHE A 127 2.75 18.96 14.28
C PHE A 127 2.86 19.07 12.76
N GLU A 128 2.90 20.30 12.25
CA GLU A 128 3.14 20.55 10.83
C GLU A 128 4.63 20.83 10.63
N PRO A 129 5.36 19.93 9.95
CA PRO A 129 6.77 20.15 9.67
C PRO A 129 6.95 21.29 8.66
N LEU A 130 8.06 22.02 8.80
CA LEU A 130 8.42 23.10 7.90
C LEU A 130 8.65 22.56 6.49
N ILE A 131 7.93 23.12 5.53
CA ILE A 131 8.08 22.81 4.10
C ILE A 131 9.20 23.70 3.55
N PRO A 132 10.23 23.15 2.89
CA PRO A 132 11.24 23.96 2.20
C PRO A 132 10.62 24.90 1.16
N ASP A 133 11.17 26.10 1.00
CA ASP A 133 10.62 27.11 0.10
C ASP A 133 10.70 26.69 -1.37
N GLU A 134 11.67 25.83 -1.70
CA GLU A 134 11.90 25.30 -3.05
C GLU A 134 10.79 24.34 -3.50
N ILE A 135 10.06 23.73 -2.53
CA ILE A 135 8.98 22.78 -2.83
C ILE A 135 7.68 23.55 -3.08
N THR A 136 7.27 23.58 -4.34
CA THR A 136 6.10 24.32 -4.79
C THR A 136 4.81 23.50 -4.77
N GLY A 137 4.92 22.16 -4.92
CA GLY A 137 3.84 21.21 -5.12
C GLY A 137 3.50 20.95 -6.59
N GLU A 138 4.16 21.67 -7.53
CA GLU A 138 3.99 21.45 -8.97
C GLU A 138 4.71 20.19 -9.45
N GLU A 139 5.65 19.70 -8.66
CA GLU A 139 6.43 18.48 -8.86
C GLU A 139 5.58 17.22 -8.70
N LEU A 140 4.40 17.35 -8.08
CA LEU A 140 3.49 16.22 -7.86
C LEU A 140 2.96 15.66 -9.19
N GLU A 141 2.90 14.35 -9.32
CA GLU A 141 2.36 13.68 -10.50
C GLU A 141 0.92 14.11 -10.84
N LYS A 142 0.58 14.04 -12.13
CA LYS A 142 -0.74 14.48 -12.62
C LYS A 142 -1.89 13.68 -12.02
N SER A 143 -1.71 12.39 -11.83
CA SER A 143 -2.69 11.48 -11.19
C SER A 143 -3.01 11.93 -9.77
N ALA A 144 -2.00 12.13 -8.94
CA ALA A 144 -2.14 12.61 -7.58
C ALA A 144 -2.75 14.02 -7.53
N ARG A 145 -2.32 14.94 -8.43
CA ARG A 145 -2.93 16.28 -8.52
C ARG A 145 -4.41 16.25 -8.88
N ALA A 146 -4.84 15.28 -9.70
CA ALA A 146 -6.24 15.15 -10.05
C ALA A 146 -7.12 14.83 -8.83
N GLU A 147 -6.66 14.02 -7.89
CA GLU A 147 -7.39 13.79 -6.63
C GLU A 147 -7.53 15.07 -5.80
N LEU A 148 -6.50 15.93 -5.80
CA LEU A 148 -6.51 17.17 -5.03
C LEU A 148 -7.52 18.21 -5.53
N LEU A 149 -8.04 18.08 -6.77
CA LEU A 149 -9.06 18.98 -7.32
C LEU A 149 -10.37 19.00 -6.51
N SER A 150 -10.60 18.01 -5.68
CA SER A 150 -11.75 17.96 -4.76
C SER A 150 -11.60 18.87 -3.52
N LEU A 151 -10.40 19.41 -3.29
CA LEU A 151 -10.10 20.32 -2.18
C LEU A 151 -10.23 21.79 -2.62
N SER A 152 -10.29 22.70 -1.64
CA SER A 152 -10.09 24.13 -1.94
C SER A 152 -8.67 24.38 -2.45
N ALA A 153 -8.48 25.40 -3.29
CA ALA A 153 -7.19 25.68 -3.91
C ALA A 153 -6.05 25.83 -2.89
N ASP A 154 -6.29 26.54 -1.79
CA ASP A 154 -5.28 26.73 -0.74
C ASP A 154 -4.92 25.40 -0.06
N ASN A 155 -5.93 24.61 0.28
CA ASN A 155 -5.71 23.30 0.90
C ASN A 155 -5.01 22.31 -0.06
N ALA A 156 -5.40 22.32 -1.34
CA ALA A 156 -4.76 21.51 -2.37
C ALA A 156 -3.27 21.83 -2.49
N LYS A 157 -2.91 23.14 -2.46
CA LYS A 157 -1.51 23.58 -2.50
C LYS A 157 -0.71 23.10 -1.28
N VAL A 158 -1.27 23.22 -0.07
CA VAL A 158 -0.62 22.73 1.15
C VAL A 158 -0.39 21.24 1.09
N VAL A 159 -1.43 20.48 0.73
CA VAL A 159 -1.35 19.02 0.61
C VAL A 159 -0.33 18.60 -0.44
N ALA A 160 -0.35 19.22 -1.64
CA ALA A 160 0.61 18.92 -2.70
C ALA A 160 2.07 19.10 -2.23
N ARG A 161 2.36 20.22 -1.56
CA ARG A 161 3.70 20.47 -1.02
C ARG A 161 4.12 19.43 0.01
N HIS A 162 3.22 19.01 0.92
CA HIS A 162 3.53 17.93 1.86
C HIS A 162 3.78 16.60 1.17
N LEU A 163 2.99 16.24 0.14
CA LEU A 163 3.19 15.00 -0.62
C LEU A 163 4.55 15.00 -1.33
N VAL A 164 4.95 16.11 -1.94
CA VAL A 164 6.28 16.26 -2.56
C VAL A 164 7.39 16.15 -1.50
N CYS A 165 7.21 16.75 -0.32
CA CYS A 165 8.17 16.58 0.78
C CYS A 165 8.35 15.11 1.18
N VAL A 166 7.29 14.31 1.17
CA VAL A 166 7.43 12.88 1.44
C VAL A 166 8.36 12.22 0.44
N SER A 167 8.14 12.44 -0.87
CA SER A 167 9.01 11.89 -1.91
C SER A 167 10.45 12.37 -1.80
N PHE A 168 10.65 13.61 -1.38
CA PHE A 168 11.98 14.20 -1.23
C PHE A 168 12.77 13.62 -0.04
N PHE A 169 12.09 13.34 1.08
CA PHE A 169 12.74 12.89 2.31
C PHE A 169 12.69 11.39 2.56
N ILE A 170 11.90 10.62 1.81
CA ILE A 170 11.57 9.22 2.16
C ILE A 170 12.79 8.31 2.29
N ASP A 171 13.84 8.56 1.53
CA ASP A 171 15.08 7.78 1.56
C ASP A 171 16.16 8.40 2.44
N SER A 172 16.21 9.73 2.58
CA SER A 172 17.23 10.45 3.33
C SER A 172 16.87 10.69 4.79
N ASP A 173 15.59 10.98 5.08
CA ASP A 173 15.05 11.25 6.41
C ASP A 173 13.62 10.71 6.54
N PRO A 174 13.46 9.39 6.74
CA PRO A 174 12.14 8.75 6.80
C PRO A 174 11.24 9.31 7.91
N GLU A 175 11.82 9.78 9.02
CA GLU A 175 11.03 10.36 10.11
C GLU A 175 10.41 11.70 9.69
N ARG A 176 11.16 12.55 8.98
CA ARG A 176 10.66 13.78 8.42
C ARG A 176 9.62 13.52 7.33
N ALA A 177 9.87 12.54 6.45
CA ALA A 177 8.89 12.09 5.46
C ALA A 177 7.57 11.66 6.14
N TYR A 178 7.65 10.88 7.21
CA TYR A 178 6.49 10.48 8.00
C TYR A 178 5.71 11.68 8.54
N GLN A 179 6.37 12.68 9.09
CA GLN A 179 5.71 13.89 9.62
C GLN A 179 4.96 14.64 8.51
N HIS A 180 5.57 14.80 7.32
CA HIS A 180 4.90 15.39 6.16
C HIS A 180 3.73 14.55 5.67
N GLY A 181 3.87 13.22 5.61
CA GLY A 181 2.78 12.32 5.24
C GLY A 181 1.59 12.44 6.18
N MET A 182 1.83 12.50 7.49
CA MET A 182 0.76 12.69 8.49
C MET A 182 0.09 14.06 8.38
N ALA A 183 0.84 15.11 8.07
CA ALA A 183 0.27 16.43 7.80
C ALA A 183 -0.63 16.41 6.56
N ALA A 184 -0.18 15.80 5.45
CA ALA A 184 -1.00 15.62 4.25
C ALA A 184 -2.31 14.85 4.56
N ALA A 185 -2.21 13.74 5.28
CA ALA A 185 -3.38 12.93 5.68
C ALA A 185 -4.31 13.68 6.66
N HIS A 186 -3.79 14.62 7.43
CA HIS A 186 -4.62 15.49 8.28
C HIS A 186 -5.45 16.46 7.44
N HIS A 187 -4.84 17.12 6.48
CA HIS A 187 -5.49 18.08 5.60
C HIS A 187 -6.44 17.44 4.58
N ALA A 188 -6.10 16.24 4.10
CA ALA A 188 -6.80 15.55 3.02
C ALA A 188 -7.16 14.09 3.35
N GLY A 189 -7.56 13.80 4.58
CA GLY A 189 -7.79 12.43 5.07
C GLY A 189 -8.93 11.64 4.41
N ARG A 190 -9.62 12.23 3.44
CA ARG A 190 -10.62 11.55 2.60
C ARG A 190 -10.09 11.21 1.20
N LEU A 191 -8.87 11.60 0.88
CA LEU A 191 -8.21 11.27 -0.38
C LEU A 191 -7.32 10.04 -0.19
N ALA A 192 -7.38 9.13 -1.17
CA ALA A 192 -6.59 7.91 -1.15
C ALA A 192 -5.11 8.23 -1.20
N VAL A 193 -4.68 9.10 -2.10
CA VAL A 193 -3.28 9.49 -2.26
C VAL A 193 -2.65 10.03 -0.97
N ALA A 194 -3.39 10.84 -0.19
CA ALA A 194 -2.85 11.39 1.05
C ALA A 194 -2.68 10.29 2.13
N ARG A 195 -3.62 9.35 2.21
CA ARG A 195 -3.55 8.20 3.12
C ARG A 195 -2.46 7.21 2.73
N GLU A 196 -2.36 6.93 1.45
CA GLU A 196 -1.36 6.04 0.89
C GLU A 196 0.06 6.56 1.11
N THR A 197 0.30 7.82 0.75
CA THR A 197 1.60 8.47 0.96
C THR A 197 1.98 8.51 2.45
N ALA A 198 1.03 8.80 3.35
CA ALA A 198 1.27 8.74 4.79
C ALA A 198 1.61 7.32 5.26
N GLY A 199 0.95 6.32 4.69
CA GLY A 199 1.22 4.92 4.97
C GLY A 199 2.61 4.47 4.55
N TYR A 200 3.04 4.81 3.34
CA TYR A 200 4.40 4.53 2.85
C TYR A 200 5.47 5.23 3.68
N ALA A 201 5.26 6.51 4.01
CA ALA A 201 6.19 7.25 4.84
C ALA A 201 6.31 6.64 6.24
N ALA A 202 5.19 6.23 6.85
CA ALA A 202 5.18 5.53 8.13
C ALA A 202 5.89 4.16 8.05
N TYR A 203 5.70 3.41 6.96
CA TYR A 203 6.37 2.15 6.71
C TYR A 203 7.90 2.33 6.65
N ARG A 204 8.38 3.30 5.86
CA ARG A 204 9.81 3.63 5.76
C ARG A 204 10.41 4.09 7.10
N ALA A 205 9.62 4.76 7.93
CA ALA A 205 10.01 5.16 9.29
C ALA A 205 9.89 4.03 10.32
N GLY A 206 9.58 2.78 9.92
CA GLY A 206 9.43 1.63 10.81
C GLY A 206 8.17 1.68 11.70
N LYS A 207 7.24 2.58 11.43
CA LYS A 207 6.00 2.75 12.21
C LYS A 207 4.88 1.88 11.62
N TYR A 208 5.09 0.56 11.64
CA TYR A 208 4.25 -0.43 10.94
C TYR A 208 2.77 -0.39 11.31
N GLU A 209 2.42 -0.15 12.58
CA GLU A 209 1.02 -0.05 13.01
C GLU A 209 0.32 1.15 12.37
N ILE A 210 1.01 2.30 12.31
CA ILE A 210 0.50 3.51 11.69
C ILE A 210 0.40 3.31 10.17
N ALA A 211 1.45 2.77 9.54
CA ALA A 211 1.48 2.44 8.13
C ALA A 211 0.27 1.58 7.73
N LEU A 212 0.06 0.48 8.43
CA LEU A 212 -1.05 -0.43 8.18
C LEU A 212 -2.42 0.24 8.34
N ARG A 213 -2.57 1.13 9.31
CA ARG A 213 -3.81 1.89 9.52
C ARG A 213 -4.09 2.83 8.35
N GLU A 214 -3.09 3.59 7.90
CA GLU A 214 -3.25 4.55 6.82
C GLU A 214 -3.43 3.85 5.46
N LEU A 215 -2.67 2.79 5.16
CA LEU A 215 -2.82 1.99 3.93
C LEU A 215 -4.19 1.30 3.87
N ARG A 216 -4.68 0.75 4.98
CA ARG A 216 -6.06 0.22 5.05
C ARG A 216 -7.11 1.30 4.80
N ALA A 217 -6.85 2.54 5.24
CA ALA A 217 -7.75 3.65 4.97
C ALA A 217 -7.71 4.04 3.49
N ALA A 218 -6.54 4.08 2.85
CA ALA A 218 -6.39 4.30 1.42
C ALA A 218 -7.16 3.25 0.61
N HIS A 219 -6.91 1.97 0.90
CA HIS A 219 -7.61 0.86 0.25
C HIS A 219 -9.15 0.96 0.37
N ARG A 220 -9.69 1.34 1.54
CA ARG A 220 -11.14 1.52 1.69
C ARG A 220 -11.71 2.67 0.85
N ILE A 221 -10.88 3.67 0.53
CA ILE A 221 -11.31 4.84 -0.27
C ILE A 221 -11.24 4.52 -1.76
N SER A 222 -10.12 3.95 -2.24
CA SER A 222 -9.87 3.72 -3.67
C SER A 222 -10.29 2.33 -4.16
N GLY A 223 -10.31 1.32 -3.29
CA GLY A 223 -10.42 -0.08 -3.67
C GLY A 223 -9.13 -0.65 -4.29
N ASP A 224 -8.06 0.15 -4.39
CA ASP A 224 -6.78 -0.27 -4.94
C ASP A 224 -6.10 -1.29 -4.02
N VAL A 225 -5.50 -2.31 -4.63
CA VAL A 225 -4.81 -3.42 -3.95
C VAL A 225 -3.28 -3.35 -4.09
N SER A 226 -2.74 -2.38 -4.81
CA SER A 226 -1.29 -2.26 -5.08
C SER A 226 -0.45 -2.20 -3.79
N THR A 227 -1.01 -1.63 -2.73
CA THR A 227 -0.37 -1.54 -1.40
C THR A 227 -0.45 -2.83 -0.56
N TRP A 228 -1.10 -3.89 -1.07
CA TRP A 228 -1.32 -5.14 -0.32
C TRP A 228 -0.03 -5.79 0.18
N PRO A 229 1.06 -5.88 -0.63
CA PRO A 229 2.34 -6.41 -0.18
C PRO A 229 2.94 -5.62 0.99
N VAL A 230 2.87 -4.28 0.95
CA VAL A 230 3.39 -3.42 2.02
C VAL A 230 2.58 -3.58 3.30
N MET A 231 1.25 -3.73 3.20
CA MET A 231 0.41 -4.01 4.36
C MET A 231 0.75 -5.37 4.99
N ALA A 232 1.02 -6.39 4.18
CA ALA A 232 1.45 -7.70 4.66
C ALA A 232 2.84 -7.63 5.32
N ASP A 233 3.75 -6.84 4.77
CA ASP A 233 5.08 -6.64 5.36
C ASP A 233 5.02 -5.85 6.69
N CYS A 234 4.06 -4.91 6.82
CA CYS A 234 3.77 -4.28 8.11
C CYS A 234 3.34 -5.30 9.19
N GLU A 235 2.51 -6.29 8.84
CA GLU A 235 2.14 -7.37 9.77
C GLU A 235 3.38 -8.18 10.19
N ARG A 236 4.30 -8.47 9.24
CA ARG A 236 5.60 -9.09 9.51
C ARG A 236 6.45 -8.26 10.48
N GLY A 237 6.61 -6.96 10.17
CA GLY A 237 7.37 -6.03 10.99
C GLY A 237 6.84 -5.85 12.42
N MET A 238 5.56 -6.17 12.64
CA MET A 238 4.93 -6.21 13.96
C MET A 238 5.04 -7.59 14.65
N GLY A 239 5.83 -8.52 14.10
CA GLY A 239 6.00 -9.87 14.66
C GLY A 239 4.77 -10.77 14.46
N ARG A 240 4.01 -10.57 13.39
CA ARG A 240 2.81 -11.34 13.05
C ARG A 240 2.91 -11.98 11.66
N PRO A 241 3.94 -12.84 11.42
CA PRO A 241 4.19 -13.42 10.11
C PRO A 241 3.04 -14.30 9.59
N GLU A 242 2.25 -14.93 10.49
CA GLU A 242 1.07 -15.71 10.12
C GLU A 242 0.03 -14.83 9.41
N LYS A 243 -0.18 -13.58 9.89
CA LYS A 243 -1.10 -12.65 9.24
C LYS A 243 -0.61 -12.18 7.87
N ALA A 244 0.70 -12.04 7.70
CA ALA A 244 1.28 -11.76 6.39
C ALA A 244 1.01 -12.93 5.42
N LEU A 245 1.12 -14.17 5.88
CA LEU A 245 0.78 -15.35 5.07
C LEU A 245 -0.73 -15.45 4.77
N GLU A 246 -1.60 -15.10 5.72
CA GLU A 246 -3.06 -15.00 5.47
C GLU A 246 -3.34 -13.99 4.35
N MET A 247 -2.70 -12.82 4.39
CA MET A 247 -2.83 -11.81 3.34
C MET A 247 -2.29 -12.30 2.00
N ALA A 248 -1.18 -13.05 1.98
CA ALA A 248 -0.63 -13.64 0.77
C ALA A 248 -1.51 -14.74 0.15
N GLY A 249 -2.40 -15.33 0.93
CA GLY A 249 -3.40 -16.31 0.47
C GLY A 249 -4.78 -15.70 0.17
N SER A 250 -4.95 -14.40 0.30
CA SER A 250 -6.23 -13.73 0.15
C SER A 250 -6.64 -13.55 -1.33
N PRO A 251 -7.95 -13.39 -1.63
CA PRO A 251 -8.43 -13.16 -3.00
C PRO A 251 -7.87 -11.88 -3.65
N GLU A 252 -7.48 -10.90 -2.86
CA GLU A 252 -6.92 -9.62 -3.32
C GLU A 252 -5.65 -9.83 -4.14
N VAL A 253 -4.85 -10.85 -3.81
CA VAL A 253 -3.60 -11.18 -4.52
C VAL A 253 -3.84 -11.46 -6.00
N SER A 254 -4.99 -12.01 -6.35
CA SER A 254 -5.35 -12.28 -7.77
C SER A 254 -5.59 -11.01 -8.60
N LYS A 255 -5.71 -9.85 -7.95
CA LYS A 255 -5.91 -8.54 -8.59
C LYS A 255 -4.63 -7.73 -8.70
N LEU A 256 -3.53 -8.20 -8.10
CA LEU A 256 -2.23 -7.53 -8.14
C LEU A 256 -1.65 -7.58 -9.55
N GLU A 257 -1.02 -6.52 -9.97
CA GLU A 257 -0.18 -6.53 -11.15
C GLU A 257 1.10 -7.34 -10.91
N LYS A 258 1.88 -7.57 -11.95
CA LYS A 258 3.02 -8.50 -11.86
C LYS A 258 4.08 -8.05 -10.86
N ALA A 259 4.36 -6.76 -10.77
CA ALA A 259 5.35 -6.23 -9.84
C ALA A 259 4.91 -6.47 -8.38
N GLU A 260 3.68 -6.13 -8.04
CA GLU A 260 3.11 -6.32 -6.70
C GLU A 260 2.92 -7.80 -6.36
N GLU A 261 2.58 -8.66 -7.36
CA GLU A 261 2.54 -10.11 -7.15
C GLU A 261 3.91 -10.65 -6.73
N ILE A 262 4.99 -10.19 -7.36
CA ILE A 262 6.36 -10.56 -7.00
C ILE A 262 6.72 -10.03 -5.60
N GLU A 263 6.39 -8.78 -5.30
CA GLU A 263 6.61 -8.23 -3.96
C GLU A 263 5.85 -9.01 -2.88
N MET A 264 4.59 -9.38 -3.13
CA MET A 264 3.82 -10.22 -2.21
C MET A 264 4.49 -11.59 -2.00
N ARG A 265 5.05 -12.18 -3.05
CA ARG A 265 5.80 -13.43 -2.99
C ARG A 265 7.06 -13.30 -2.13
N ILE A 266 7.78 -12.18 -2.26
CA ILE A 266 8.95 -11.86 -1.43
C ILE A 266 8.56 -11.72 0.04
N VAL A 267 7.49 -10.99 0.33
CA VAL A 267 6.97 -10.82 1.70
C VAL A 267 6.54 -12.16 2.30
N ALA A 268 5.83 -12.99 1.53
CA ALA A 268 5.39 -14.31 1.98
C ALA A 268 6.59 -15.24 2.30
N ALA A 269 7.65 -15.18 1.50
CA ALA A 269 8.88 -15.91 1.78
C ALA A 269 9.59 -15.39 3.04
N GLY A 270 9.63 -14.06 3.23
CA GLY A 270 10.12 -13.42 4.45
C GLY A 270 9.35 -13.90 5.69
N ALA A 271 8.02 -13.92 5.61
CA ALA A 271 7.17 -14.41 6.71
C ALA A 271 7.43 -15.90 7.04
N ARG A 272 7.70 -16.73 6.03
CA ARG A 272 8.10 -18.13 6.25
C ARG A 272 9.47 -18.25 6.92
N LYS A 273 10.44 -17.39 6.53
CA LYS A 273 11.74 -17.33 7.22
C LYS A 273 11.56 -16.94 8.68
N ASP A 274 10.74 -15.95 8.99
CA ASP A 274 10.45 -15.51 10.36
C ASP A 274 9.86 -16.64 11.23
N LEU A 275 9.12 -17.57 10.59
CA LEU A 275 8.57 -18.78 11.21
C LEU A 275 9.53 -19.99 11.22
N GLY A 276 10.75 -19.83 10.74
CA GLY A 276 11.72 -20.93 10.63
C GLY A 276 11.41 -21.95 9.52
N GLN A 277 10.45 -21.66 8.63
CA GLN A 277 10.03 -22.52 7.51
C GLN A 277 10.92 -22.30 6.29
N LEU A 278 12.21 -22.57 6.41
CA LEU A 278 13.25 -22.16 5.47
C LEU A 278 13.08 -22.78 4.08
N ASP A 279 12.82 -24.08 3.99
CA ASP A 279 12.58 -24.75 2.70
C ASP A 279 11.30 -24.22 2.02
N ALA A 280 10.26 -23.94 2.80
CA ALA A 280 9.03 -23.38 2.27
C ALA A 280 9.25 -21.95 1.74
N ALA A 281 10.15 -21.16 2.34
CA ALA A 281 10.53 -19.85 1.82
C ALA A 281 11.22 -19.96 0.45
N VAL A 282 12.14 -20.90 0.30
CA VAL A 282 12.79 -21.18 -1.00
C VAL A 282 11.76 -21.59 -2.05
N ILE A 283 10.87 -22.54 -1.72
CA ILE A 283 9.81 -22.99 -2.62
C ILE A 283 8.90 -21.82 -3.03
N THR A 284 8.57 -20.92 -2.11
CA THR A 284 7.73 -19.74 -2.39
C THR A 284 8.35 -18.83 -3.46
N LEU A 285 9.67 -18.67 -3.43
CA LEU A 285 10.39 -17.82 -4.39
C LEU A 285 10.79 -18.56 -5.67
N THR A 286 10.70 -19.89 -5.69
CA THR A 286 10.97 -20.67 -6.89
C THR A 286 9.86 -20.48 -7.93
N CYS A 287 10.10 -19.60 -8.89
CA CYS A 287 9.14 -19.24 -9.93
C CYS A 287 9.85 -18.98 -11.26
N ARG A 288 9.08 -18.95 -12.35
CA ARG A 288 9.61 -18.70 -13.71
C ARG A 288 10.20 -17.30 -13.87
N GLU A 289 9.72 -16.37 -13.09
CA GLU A 289 10.12 -14.95 -13.08
C GLU A 289 11.56 -14.75 -12.65
N LEU A 290 12.18 -15.69 -11.94
CA LEU A 290 13.63 -15.68 -11.65
C LEU A 290 14.53 -15.59 -12.89
N LYS A 291 14.00 -15.97 -14.08
CA LYS A 291 14.71 -15.86 -15.36
C LYS A 291 14.60 -14.48 -15.99
N THR A 292 13.75 -13.61 -15.48
CA THR A 292 13.59 -12.24 -15.98
C THR A 292 14.72 -11.37 -15.48
N GLU A 293 15.29 -10.51 -16.34
CA GLU A 293 16.48 -9.71 -16.01
C GLU A 293 16.23 -8.21 -16.07
N ASN A 294 15.27 -7.76 -16.85
CA ASN A 294 15.07 -6.36 -17.18
C ASN A 294 13.80 -5.74 -16.52
N ALA A 295 13.19 -6.41 -15.54
CA ALA A 295 12.08 -5.84 -14.81
C ALA A 295 12.60 -5.22 -13.50
N ASP A 296 11.96 -4.15 -13.05
CA ASP A 296 12.35 -3.38 -11.86
C ASP A 296 12.40 -4.23 -10.58
N TRP A 297 11.63 -5.29 -10.52
CA TRP A 297 11.61 -6.24 -9.41
C TRP A 297 12.66 -7.37 -9.54
N SER A 298 13.35 -7.53 -10.68
CA SER A 298 14.23 -8.70 -10.94
C SER A 298 15.38 -8.81 -9.94
N VAL A 299 16.03 -7.69 -9.62
CA VAL A 299 17.12 -7.65 -8.63
C VAL A 299 16.60 -8.09 -7.26
N ARG A 300 15.48 -7.54 -6.83
CA ARG A 300 14.89 -7.84 -5.50
C ARG A 300 14.46 -9.30 -5.39
N LEU A 301 13.84 -9.85 -6.44
CA LEU A 301 13.41 -11.26 -6.47
C LEU A 301 14.62 -12.20 -6.39
N ARG A 302 15.68 -11.98 -7.22
CA ARG A 302 16.88 -12.80 -7.20
C ARG A 302 17.61 -12.71 -5.87
N TYR A 303 17.70 -11.51 -5.31
CA TYR A 303 18.30 -11.30 -4.00
C TYR A 303 17.54 -12.05 -2.90
N ALA A 304 16.21 -11.90 -2.85
CA ALA A 304 15.37 -12.59 -1.87
C ALA A 304 15.47 -14.12 -1.99
N TYR A 305 15.56 -14.65 -3.22
CA TYR A 305 15.74 -16.07 -3.47
C TYR A 305 17.11 -16.57 -2.99
N SER A 306 18.16 -15.82 -3.30
CA SER A 306 19.53 -16.14 -2.85
C SER A 306 19.61 -16.15 -1.32
N ASP A 307 18.99 -15.17 -0.68
CA ASP A 307 18.95 -15.03 0.78
C ASP A 307 18.14 -16.16 1.44
N ALA A 308 17.06 -16.62 0.81
CA ALA A 308 16.29 -17.77 1.28
C ALA A 308 17.08 -19.07 1.15
N LEU A 309 17.81 -19.27 0.05
CA LEU A 309 18.73 -20.41 -0.14
C LEU A 309 19.83 -20.43 0.92
N TYR A 310 20.42 -19.28 1.17
CA TYR A 310 21.47 -19.13 2.20
C TYR A 310 20.93 -19.49 3.59
N ALA A 311 19.76 -18.95 3.95
CA ALA A 311 19.10 -19.26 5.21
C ALA A 311 18.76 -20.75 5.36
N ALA A 312 18.43 -21.44 4.25
CA ALA A 312 18.16 -22.88 4.21
C ALA A 312 19.43 -23.74 4.22
N GLY A 313 20.62 -23.14 4.35
CA GLY A 313 21.90 -23.88 4.34
C GLY A 313 22.36 -24.34 2.95
N ARG A 314 21.69 -23.90 1.87
CA ARG A 314 22.02 -24.26 0.48
C ARG A 314 23.04 -23.27 -0.10
N PHE A 315 24.23 -23.21 0.55
CA PHE A 315 25.24 -22.17 0.31
C PHE A 315 25.76 -22.14 -1.13
N GLY A 316 26.02 -23.31 -1.75
CA GLY A 316 26.48 -23.36 -3.13
C GLY A 316 25.50 -22.74 -4.13
N GLU A 317 24.21 -23.04 -3.98
CA GLU A 317 23.17 -22.45 -4.81
C GLU A 317 22.95 -20.96 -4.48
N ALA A 318 23.01 -20.59 -3.21
CA ALA A 318 22.91 -19.20 -2.78
C ALA A 318 24.01 -18.35 -3.45
N LYS A 319 25.25 -18.83 -3.42
CA LYS A 319 26.41 -18.17 -4.07
C LYS A 319 26.17 -17.95 -5.57
N GLU A 320 25.72 -18.98 -6.26
CA GLU A 320 25.40 -18.90 -7.70
C GLU A 320 24.35 -17.85 -7.98
N TRP A 321 23.28 -17.84 -7.18
CA TRP A 321 22.18 -16.90 -7.38
C TRP A 321 22.51 -15.47 -6.95
N PHE A 322 23.35 -15.27 -5.92
CA PHE A 322 23.92 -13.96 -5.62
C PHE A 322 24.76 -13.45 -6.79
N GLY A 323 25.54 -14.31 -7.46
CA GLY A 323 26.25 -13.95 -8.69
C GLY A 323 25.29 -13.47 -9.79
N LYS A 324 24.26 -14.25 -10.08
CA LYS A 324 23.21 -13.86 -11.05
C LYS A 324 22.44 -12.60 -10.67
N CYS A 325 22.32 -12.30 -9.37
CA CYS A 325 21.75 -11.06 -8.89
C CYS A 325 22.69 -9.88 -9.18
N ALA A 326 23.97 -10.02 -8.83
CA ALA A 326 24.98 -8.99 -9.03
C ALA A 326 25.18 -8.63 -10.52
N GLU A 327 25.02 -9.60 -11.45
CA GLU A 327 25.10 -9.35 -12.88
C GLU A 327 24.06 -8.33 -13.39
N ILE A 328 22.88 -8.28 -12.77
CA ILE A 328 21.79 -7.37 -13.15
C ILE A 328 21.69 -6.15 -12.25
N ASP A 329 22.29 -6.17 -11.07
CA ASP A 329 22.32 -5.06 -10.09
C ASP A 329 23.44 -4.07 -10.44
N LYS A 330 23.30 -3.36 -11.57
CA LYS A 330 24.33 -2.45 -12.08
C LYS A 330 24.51 -1.20 -11.21
N GLU A 331 23.49 -0.83 -10.48
CA GLU A 331 23.50 0.35 -9.61
C GLU A 331 23.97 0.03 -8.18
N GLY A 332 24.15 -1.27 -7.86
CA GLY A 332 24.63 -1.70 -6.55
C GLY A 332 23.63 -1.49 -5.42
N PHE A 333 22.35 -1.67 -5.69
CA PHE A 333 21.29 -1.57 -4.68
C PHE A 333 21.38 -2.60 -3.57
N THR A 334 22.10 -3.73 -3.85
CA THR A 334 22.26 -4.84 -2.93
C THR A 334 23.71 -5.18 -2.67
N ASP A 335 23.98 -5.95 -1.62
CA ASP A 335 25.31 -6.53 -1.32
C ASP A 335 25.56 -7.88 -2.04
N ALA A 336 24.78 -8.19 -3.08
CA ALA A 336 24.80 -9.47 -3.78
C ALA A 336 26.22 -9.84 -4.26
N LEU A 337 26.99 -8.88 -4.80
CA LEU A 337 28.34 -9.10 -5.24
C LEU A 337 29.26 -9.56 -4.10
N ALA A 338 29.20 -8.91 -2.96
CA ALA A 338 29.99 -9.27 -1.79
C ALA A 338 29.61 -10.66 -1.26
N ARG A 339 28.31 -10.95 -1.20
CA ARG A 339 27.81 -12.28 -0.76
C ARG A 339 28.16 -13.39 -1.75
N ALA A 340 28.20 -13.12 -3.03
CA ALA A 340 28.68 -14.08 -4.04
C ALA A 340 30.16 -14.45 -3.89
N GLN A 341 30.98 -13.58 -3.31
CA GLN A 341 32.41 -13.83 -3.11
C GLN A 341 32.70 -14.57 -1.79
N THR A 342 31.87 -14.38 -0.77
CA THR A 342 32.14 -14.88 0.59
C THR A 342 31.28 -16.09 0.99
N SER A 343 30.23 -16.42 0.29
CA SER A 343 29.31 -17.54 0.59
C SER A 343 29.86 -18.90 0.17
#